data_45f9e13e9938f976cdf0dbac174432be
#
_entry.id   45f9e13e9938f976cdf0dbac174432be
#
_cell.length_a   1.000
_cell.length_b   1.000
_cell.length_c   1.000
_cell.angle_alpha   90.00
_cell.angle_beta   90.00
_cell.angle_gamma   90.00
#
_symmetry.space_group_name_H-M   'P 1'
#
loop_
_entity.id
_entity.type
_entity.pdbx_description
1 polymer ?
#
loop_
_entity_poly.entity_id
_entity_poly.type
_entity_poly.pdbx_seq_one_letter_code
_entity_poly.pdbx_strand_id
1 'polypeptide(L)'
;MHFPAVDPSAAGRIGEGGYMAQKSGISLPPLNRRKIFTRSSIPLHLMLIPGIVVIFIFHYIPLAGLVIAFQRFVPAKGMFGDQRWIGLENFEYIFSMPNTLNVLRNTVVIAFAKIVLGLVVPIAVALMLNELSQRRLKKGIQTIIYFPHFISWIIFATIIESLRSPSSGLVNRLLNALGMESIYFLADNRFFQGTIILTDVWKNFGYGTVVYMAAITSIGPSLYEAAAIVGAGRWQQT
;
A
#
# COMPACT_ATOMS: atom_id res chain seq x y z
N MET A 1 -7.50 62.61 -39.80
CA MET A 1 -6.59 61.58 -39.26
C MET A 1 -5.59 61.30 -40.35
N HIS A 2 -4.35 61.69 -40.17
CA HIS A 2 -3.29 61.68 -41.16
C HIS A 2 -2.46 60.36 -40.93
N PHE A 3 -2.45 59.54 -41.91
CA PHE A 3 -1.53 58.38 -41.90
C PHE A 3 -0.23 58.80 -42.56
N PRO A 4 0.93 58.58 -41.92
CA PRO A 4 2.21 58.81 -42.57
C PRO A 4 2.50 57.72 -43.59
N ALA A 5 3.00 58.13 -44.76
CA ALA A 5 3.39 57.28 -45.87
C ALA A 5 4.57 56.37 -45.49
N VAL A 6 4.50 55.11 -45.92
CA VAL A 6 5.57 54.14 -45.79
C VAL A 6 6.63 54.39 -46.87
N ASP A 7 7.88 54.63 -46.46
CA ASP A 7 9.05 54.80 -47.28
C ASP A 7 9.45 53.50 -47.99
N PRO A 8 9.49 53.42 -49.31
CA PRO A 8 9.82 52.18 -50.04
C PRO A 8 11.33 51.89 -50.10
N SER A 9 12.19 52.65 -49.42
CA SER A 9 13.64 52.45 -49.51
C SER A 9 14.24 51.47 -48.52
N ALA A 10 13.40 50.88 -47.66
CA ALA A 10 13.87 49.90 -46.63
C ALA A 10 13.89 48.42 -47.10
N ALA A 11 13.55 48.15 -48.35
CA ALA A 11 13.49 46.78 -48.92
C ALA A 11 14.81 46.31 -49.55
N GLY A 12 15.92 46.43 -48.86
CA GLY A 12 17.19 46.09 -49.49
C GLY A 12 18.37 45.82 -48.58
N ARG A 13 18.16 45.14 -47.45
CA ARG A 13 19.27 44.56 -46.67
C ARG A 13 18.81 43.36 -45.81
N ILE A 14 18.42 42.28 -46.49
CA ILE A 14 18.45 40.97 -45.82
C ILE A 14 19.83 40.40 -46.15
N GLY A 15 20.83 40.91 -45.42
CA GLY A 15 22.16 40.35 -45.41
C GLY A 15 22.18 39.11 -44.56
N GLU A 16 22.79 38.09 -45.05
CA GLU A 16 23.16 36.83 -44.44
C GLU A 16 23.69 37.01 -43.00
N GLY A 17 22.81 36.97 -42.03
CA GLY A 17 23.14 36.92 -40.62
C GLY A 17 22.95 35.49 -40.14
N GLY A 18 24.06 34.72 -40.13
CA GLY A 18 24.08 33.34 -39.61
C GLY A 18 23.39 33.26 -38.26
N TYR A 19 22.50 32.28 -38.15
CA TYR A 19 21.96 31.89 -36.87
C TYR A 19 23.12 31.40 -35.99
N MET A 20 23.70 32.31 -35.23
CA MET A 20 24.54 31.92 -34.08
C MET A 20 23.61 31.22 -33.11
N ALA A 21 23.60 29.88 -33.22
CA ALA A 21 23.11 29.01 -32.18
C ALA A 21 23.92 29.31 -30.91
N GLN A 22 23.43 30.25 -30.11
CA GLN A 22 23.92 30.50 -28.79
C GLN A 22 23.65 29.21 -28.00
N LYS A 23 24.65 28.29 -27.99
CA LYS A 23 24.70 27.18 -27.05
C LYS A 23 24.67 27.83 -25.67
N SER A 24 23.48 28.01 -25.12
CA SER A 24 23.30 28.24 -23.69
C SER A 24 23.80 26.95 -23.01
N GLY A 25 25.08 26.93 -22.71
CA GLY A 25 25.69 25.92 -21.87
C GLY A 25 25.05 26.03 -20.49
N ILE A 26 23.90 25.39 -20.32
CA ILE A 26 23.41 25.11 -18.96
C ILE A 26 24.41 24.13 -18.38
N SER A 27 25.47 24.67 -17.76
CA SER A 27 26.34 23.89 -16.90
C SER A 27 25.50 23.50 -15.69
N LEU A 28 24.96 22.28 -15.71
CA LEU A 28 24.36 21.69 -14.53
C LEU A 28 25.42 21.76 -13.42
N PRO A 29 25.09 22.32 -12.25
CA PRO A 29 26.03 22.35 -11.13
C PRO A 29 26.47 20.89 -10.86
N PRO A 30 27.76 20.66 -10.58
CA PRO A 30 28.24 19.32 -10.32
C PRO A 30 27.40 18.73 -9.21
N LEU A 31 26.83 17.52 -9.44
CA LEU A 31 26.14 16.73 -8.42
C LEU A 31 27.14 16.53 -7.29
N ASN A 32 27.07 17.43 -6.32
CA ASN A 32 27.89 17.34 -5.12
C ASN A 32 27.48 16.04 -4.41
N ARG A 33 28.27 14.98 -4.57
CA ARG A 33 28.12 13.74 -3.79
C ARG A 33 28.26 14.14 -2.33
N ARG A 34 27.13 14.47 -1.71
CA ARG A 34 27.06 14.79 -0.28
C ARG A 34 27.75 13.65 0.45
N LYS A 35 28.88 13.96 1.08
CA LYS A 35 29.56 13.02 1.96
C LYS A 35 28.52 12.59 3.01
N ILE A 36 28.21 11.31 3.05
CA ILE A 36 27.19 10.71 3.93
C ILE A 36 27.48 11.02 5.41
N PHE A 37 28.73 11.29 5.71
CA PHE A 37 29.21 11.74 7.02
C PHE A 37 29.68 13.20 6.98
N THR A 38 28.77 14.14 7.15
CA THR A 38 29.09 15.52 7.50
C THR A 38 28.95 15.67 9.02
N ARG A 39 29.79 16.48 9.66
CA ARG A 39 29.73 16.76 11.11
C ARG A 39 28.31 17.16 11.58
N SER A 40 27.55 17.76 10.70
CA SER A 40 26.13 18.11 10.91
C SER A 40 25.17 16.89 10.92
N SER A 41 25.59 15.73 10.38
CA SER A 41 24.74 14.52 10.33
C SER A 41 24.91 13.61 11.55
N ILE A 42 25.92 13.82 12.37
CA ILE A 42 26.21 13.00 13.56
C ILE A 42 25.02 12.94 14.53
N PRO A 43 24.37 14.06 14.91
CA PRO A 43 23.22 14.01 15.80
C PRO A 43 22.07 13.18 15.25
N LEU A 44 21.84 13.25 13.92
CA LEU A 44 20.78 12.47 13.26
C LEU A 44 21.08 10.97 13.32
N HIS A 45 22.34 10.56 13.10
CA HIS A 45 22.72 9.16 13.22
C HIS A 45 22.64 8.67 14.67
N LEU A 46 23.01 9.52 15.65
CA LEU A 46 22.87 9.19 17.06
C LEU A 46 21.43 8.95 17.49
N MET A 47 20.49 9.74 16.94
CA MET A 47 19.05 9.57 17.19
C MET A 47 18.50 8.28 16.56
N LEU A 48 19.13 7.75 15.51
CA LEU A 48 18.71 6.49 14.88
C LEU A 48 19.21 5.26 15.66
N ILE A 49 20.30 5.37 16.43
CA ILE A 49 20.90 4.22 17.14
C ILE A 49 19.92 3.46 18.00
N PRO A 50 19.11 4.08 18.87
CA PRO A 50 18.14 3.35 19.70
C PRO A 50 17.17 2.51 18.84
N GLY A 51 16.65 3.09 17.76
CA GLY A 51 15.75 2.37 16.83
C GLY A 51 16.46 1.20 16.14
N ILE A 52 17.68 1.40 15.66
CA ILE A 52 18.51 0.35 15.02
C ILE A 52 18.78 -0.78 16.02
N VAL A 53 19.13 -0.46 17.26
CA VAL A 53 19.40 -1.47 18.31
C VAL A 53 18.16 -2.31 18.58
N VAL A 54 16.99 -1.69 18.72
CA VAL A 54 15.74 -2.41 18.91
C VAL A 54 15.44 -3.32 17.72
N ILE A 55 15.55 -2.82 16.49
CA ILE A 55 15.34 -3.63 15.29
C ILE A 55 16.35 -4.78 15.23
N PHE A 56 17.62 -4.53 15.55
CA PHE A 56 18.65 -5.57 15.54
C PHE A 56 18.33 -6.68 16.54
N ILE A 57 18.01 -6.32 17.79
CA ILE A 57 17.73 -7.30 18.84
C ILE A 57 16.45 -8.12 18.52
N PHE A 58 15.39 -7.48 18.09
CA PHE A 58 14.09 -8.14 17.94
C PHE A 58 13.81 -8.72 16.56
N HIS A 59 14.57 -8.32 15.52
CA HIS A 59 14.39 -8.83 14.16
C HIS A 59 15.59 -9.61 13.65
N TYR A 60 16.82 -9.08 13.83
CA TYR A 60 18.02 -9.73 13.29
C TYR A 60 18.52 -10.90 14.15
N ILE A 61 18.55 -10.77 15.46
CA ILE A 61 18.97 -11.88 16.34
C ILE A 61 18.08 -13.10 16.15
N PRO A 62 16.72 -13.01 16.11
CA PRO A 62 15.87 -14.16 15.84
C PRO A 62 16.11 -14.83 14.49
N LEU A 63 16.61 -14.12 13.48
CA LEU A 63 16.99 -14.73 12.19
C LEU A 63 18.10 -15.79 12.32
N ALA A 64 18.96 -15.67 13.33
CA ALA A 64 19.92 -16.73 13.63
C ALA A 64 19.25 -18.07 13.95
N GLY A 65 18.00 -18.03 14.46
CA GLY A 65 17.18 -19.22 14.69
C GLY A 65 16.80 -19.99 13.43
N LEU A 66 16.91 -19.39 12.22
CA LEU A 66 16.65 -20.11 10.96
C LEU A 66 17.59 -21.31 10.76
N VAL A 67 18.73 -21.33 11.44
CA VAL A 67 19.65 -22.49 11.47
C VAL A 67 18.92 -23.76 11.93
N ILE A 68 17.94 -23.66 12.82
CA ILE A 68 17.13 -24.78 13.32
C ILE A 68 16.42 -25.52 12.19
N ALA A 69 16.09 -24.84 11.09
CA ALA A 69 15.46 -25.49 9.93
C ALA A 69 16.29 -26.61 9.31
N PHE A 70 17.61 -26.55 9.48
CA PHE A 70 18.59 -27.52 8.95
C PHE A 70 19.07 -28.51 9.99
N GLN A 71 18.53 -28.44 11.20
CA GLN A 71 18.93 -29.26 12.34
C GLN A 71 17.76 -30.06 12.87
N ARG A 72 18.05 -31.23 13.45
CA ARG A 72 17.10 -31.95 14.31
C ARG A 72 17.07 -31.27 15.67
N PHE A 73 16.23 -30.25 15.80
CA PHE A 73 16.17 -29.45 16.99
C PHE A 73 15.59 -30.16 18.19
N VAL A 74 16.39 -30.24 19.27
CA VAL A 74 15.95 -30.79 20.57
C VAL A 74 15.90 -29.61 21.55
N PRO A 75 14.69 -29.21 22.00
CA PRO A 75 14.53 -28.03 22.88
C PRO A 75 15.36 -28.09 24.17
N ALA A 76 15.52 -29.29 24.73
CA ALA A 76 16.29 -29.50 25.95
C ALA A 76 17.80 -29.13 25.84
N LYS A 77 18.35 -29.10 24.61
CA LYS A 77 19.75 -28.70 24.36
C LYS A 77 19.90 -27.19 24.10
N GLY A 78 18.79 -26.46 23.98
CA GLY A 78 18.81 -25.05 23.63
C GLY A 78 19.18 -24.77 22.19
N MET A 79 19.12 -23.49 21.80
CA MET A 79 19.36 -23.04 20.42
C MET A 79 20.82 -23.22 19.95
N PHE A 80 21.79 -23.09 20.87
CA PHE A 80 23.23 -23.16 20.61
C PHE A 80 23.88 -24.47 21.09
N GLY A 81 23.07 -25.44 21.52
CA GLY A 81 23.55 -26.74 21.93
C GLY A 81 24.03 -27.60 20.74
N ASP A 82 24.69 -28.71 21.05
CA ASP A 82 25.12 -29.71 20.04
C ASP A 82 23.90 -30.38 19.38
N GLN A 83 23.42 -29.76 18.32
CA GLN A 83 22.28 -30.19 17.52
C GLN A 83 22.78 -30.98 16.31
N ARG A 84 22.09 -32.07 15.98
CA ARG A 84 22.45 -32.87 14.80
C ARG A 84 22.02 -32.15 13.52
N TRP A 85 22.95 -31.90 12.62
CA TRP A 85 22.67 -31.40 11.30
C TRP A 85 22.01 -32.48 10.43
N ILE A 86 20.90 -32.18 9.81
CA ILE A 86 20.11 -33.04 8.94
C ILE A 86 19.89 -32.48 7.55
N GLY A 87 20.50 -31.33 7.24
CA GLY A 87 20.36 -30.70 5.93
C GLY A 87 18.92 -30.32 5.61
N LEU A 88 18.37 -30.83 4.51
CA LEU A 88 17.04 -30.51 4.02
C LEU A 88 15.94 -31.51 4.47
N GLU A 89 16.24 -32.47 5.35
CA GLU A 89 15.29 -33.49 5.79
C GLU A 89 13.98 -32.90 6.35
N ASN A 90 14.06 -31.77 7.07
CA ASN A 90 12.85 -31.06 7.56
C ASN A 90 11.99 -30.54 6.41
N PHE A 91 12.61 -30.04 5.35
CA PHE A 91 11.89 -29.53 4.18
C PHE A 91 11.25 -30.67 3.38
N GLU A 92 11.98 -31.77 3.17
CA GLU A 92 11.46 -32.98 2.53
C GLU A 92 10.24 -33.51 3.30
N TYR A 93 10.34 -33.58 4.63
CA TYR A 93 9.23 -33.96 5.48
C TYR A 93 8.01 -33.06 5.30
N ILE A 94 8.19 -31.73 5.32
CA ILE A 94 7.10 -30.77 5.12
C ILE A 94 6.45 -30.96 3.74
N PHE A 95 7.25 -31.11 2.68
CA PHE A 95 6.72 -31.28 1.33
C PHE A 95 6.09 -32.66 1.08
N SER A 96 6.42 -33.65 1.89
CA SER A 96 5.77 -34.98 1.87
C SER A 96 4.39 -34.99 2.52
N MET A 97 4.06 -33.98 3.33
CA MET A 97 2.74 -33.90 3.97
C MET A 97 1.62 -33.61 2.94
N PRO A 98 0.50 -34.35 2.98
CA PRO A 98 -0.57 -34.28 1.98
C PRO A 98 -1.17 -32.87 1.80
N ASN A 99 -1.16 -32.04 2.86
CA ASN A 99 -1.81 -30.74 2.86
C ASN A 99 -0.87 -29.55 2.61
N THR A 100 0.43 -29.74 2.51
CA THR A 100 1.41 -28.64 2.40
C THR A 100 1.15 -27.75 1.20
N LEU A 101 0.91 -28.34 0.03
CA LEU A 101 0.62 -27.58 -1.18
C LEU A 101 -0.68 -26.77 -1.07
N ASN A 102 -1.71 -27.32 -0.40
CA ASN A 102 -2.95 -26.59 -0.15
C ASN A 102 -2.73 -25.40 0.79
N VAL A 103 -1.92 -25.58 1.84
CA VAL A 103 -1.57 -24.49 2.76
C VAL A 103 -0.78 -23.40 2.05
N LEU A 104 0.22 -23.74 1.26
CA LEU A 104 1.00 -22.79 0.46
C LEU A 104 0.12 -22.03 -0.53
N ARG A 105 -0.72 -22.74 -1.29
CA ARG A 105 -1.67 -22.14 -2.22
C ARG A 105 -2.59 -21.16 -1.50
N ASN A 106 -3.18 -21.58 -0.38
CA ASN A 106 -4.09 -20.74 0.40
C ASN A 106 -3.39 -19.49 0.91
N THR A 107 -2.15 -19.63 1.40
CA THR A 107 -1.34 -18.49 1.86
C THR A 107 -1.10 -17.49 0.73
N VAL A 108 -0.68 -17.97 -0.44
CA VAL A 108 -0.42 -17.10 -1.61
C VAL A 108 -1.71 -16.44 -2.10
N VAL A 109 -2.80 -17.20 -2.24
CA VAL A 109 -4.08 -16.66 -2.73
C VAL A 109 -4.64 -15.60 -1.76
N ILE A 110 -4.65 -15.91 -0.46
CA ILE A 110 -5.15 -14.97 0.55
C ILE A 110 -4.27 -13.73 0.61
N ALA A 111 -2.93 -13.88 0.64
CA ALA A 111 -2.01 -12.75 0.69
C ALA A 111 -2.15 -11.87 -0.56
N PHE A 112 -2.15 -12.45 -1.74
CA PHE A 112 -2.29 -11.72 -3.00
C PHE A 112 -3.63 -10.97 -3.08
N ALA A 113 -4.74 -11.64 -2.76
CA ALA A 113 -6.05 -11.03 -2.76
C ALA A 113 -6.15 -9.86 -1.75
N LYS A 114 -5.58 -10.03 -0.54
CA LYS A 114 -5.53 -8.97 0.47
C LYS A 114 -4.70 -7.77 0.00
N ILE A 115 -3.56 -8.01 -0.65
CA ILE A 115 -2.71 -6.94 -1.21
C ILE A 115 -3.48 -6.18 -2.29
N VAL A 116 -4.05 -6.88 -3.26
CA VAL A 116 -4.78 -6.26 -4.39
C VAL A 116 -6.00 -5.48 -3.89
N LEU A 117 -6.85 -6.10 -3.09
CA LEU A 117 -8.05 -5.44 -2.57
C LEU A 117 -7.72 -4.35 -1.55
N GLY A 118 -6.68 -4.55 -0.73
CA GLY A 118 -6.18 -3.54 0.20
C GLY A 118 -5.54 -2.33 -0.48
N LEU A 119 -5.19 -2.42 -1.76
CA LEU A 119 -4.76 -1.31 -2.59
C LEU A 119 -5.96 -0.68 -3.32
N VAL A 120 -6.71 -1.50 -4.06
CA VAL A 120 -7.76 -1.03 -4.98
C VAL A 120 -8.93 -0.39 -4.22
N VAL A 121 -9.41 -1.03 -3.15
CA VAL A 121 -10.60 -0.55 -2.42
C VAL A 121 -10.33 0.81 -1.75
N PRO A 122 -9.23 1.01 -0.99
CA PRO A 122 -8.95 2.33 -0.40
C PRO A 122 -8.73 3.43 -1.43
N ILE A 123 -8.06 3.14 -2.56
CA ILE A 123 -7.89 4.12 -3.64
C ILE A 123 -9.24 4.51 -4.22
N ALA A 124 -10.09 3.55 -4.59
CA ALA A 124 -11.40 3.82 -5.14
C ALA A 124 -12.25 4.67 -4.18
N VAL A 125 -12.25 4.31 -2.89
CA VAL A 125 -12.98 5.08 -1.86
C VAL A 125 -12.39 6.47 -1.67
N ALA A 126 -11.06 6.64 -1.73
CA ALA A 126 -10.41 7.94 -1.63
C ALA A 126 -10.81 8.85 -2.79
N LEU A 127 -10.81 8.33 -4.03
CA LEU A 127 -11.25 9.07 -5.21
C LEU A 127 -12.73 9.46 -5.10
N MET A 128 -13.60 8.52 -4.73
CA MET A 128 -15.03 8.82 -4.50
C MET A 128 -15.23 9.90 -3.43
N LEU A 129 -14.50 9.82 -2.33
CA LEU A 129 -14.57 10.83 -1.28
C LEU A 129 -14.01 12.18 -1.73
N ASN A 130 -13.01 12.19 -2.63
CA ASN A 130 -12.45 13.42 -3.17
C ASN A 130 -13.47 14.20 -4.00
N GLU A 131 -14.32 13.51 -4.77
CA GLU A 131 -15.38 14.11 -5.58
C GLU A 131 -16.56 14.67 -4.76
N LEU A 132 -16.66 14.31 -3.47
CA LEU A 132 -17.74 14.82 -2.62
C LEU A 132 -17.51 16.29 -2.22
N SER A 133 -18.37 17.16 -2.72
CA SER A 133 -18.35 18.61 -2.43
C SER A 133 -18.83 18.95 -1.02
N GLN A 134 -19.73 18.13 -0.44
CA GLN A 134 -20.32 18.41 0.88
C GLN A 134 -19.39 17.98 2.01
N ARG A 135 -18.71 18.92 2.62
CA ARG A 135 -17.75 18.68 3.72
C ARG A 135 -18.32 17.86 4.89
N ARG A 136 -19.60 18.12 5.27
CA ARG A 136 -20.23 17.42 6.41
C ARG A 136 -20.46 15.95 6.08
N LEU A 137 -20.96 15.66 4.88
CA LEU A 137 -21.18 14.28 4.40
C LEU A 137 -19.85 13.53 4.27
N LYS A 138 -18.84 14.15 3.65
CA LYS A 138 -17.48 13.60 3.53
C LYS A 138 -16.92 13.21 4.90
N LYS A 139 -16.99 14.12 5.88
CA LYS A 139 -16.50 13.86 7.25
C LYS A 139 -17.29 12.74 7.94
N GLY A 140 -18.61 12.70 7.77
CA GLY A 140 -19.45 11.63 8.33
C GLY A 140 -19.08 10.26 7.76
N ILE A 141 -18.97 10.14 6.44
CA ILE A 141 -18.57 8.88 5.78
C ILE A 141 -17.19 8.47 6.26
N GLN A 142 -16.21 9.39 6.29
CA GLN A 142 -14.87 9.11 6.79
C GLN A 142 -14.89 8.53 8.20
N THR A 143 -15.66 9.12 9.11
CA THR A 143 -15.77 8.63 10.48
C THR A 143 -16.30 7.20 10.55
N ILE A 144 -17.32 6.89 9.74
CA ILE A 144 -17.94 5.55 9.70
C ILE A 144 -16.96 4.50 9.15
N ILE A 145 -16.26 4.81 8.04
CA ILE A 145 -15.36 3.85 7.41
C ILE A 145 -14.07 3.63 8.18
N TYR A 146 -13.67 4.61 9.02
CA TYR A 146 -12.47 4.47 9.87
C TYR A 146 -12.72 3.67 11.13
N PHE A 147 -13.95 3.66 11.62
CA PHE A 147 -14.32 3.04 12.89
C PHE A 147 -13.90 1.56 13.02
N PRO A 148 -14.10 0.68 12.01
CA PRO A 148 -13.73 -0.73 12.11
C PRO A 148 -12.23 -0.95 12.39
N HIS A 149 -11.36 -0.08 11.90
CA HIS A 149 -9.91 -0.20 12.07
C HIS A 149 -9.49 -0.12 13.54
N PHE A 150 -10.17 0.70 14.34
CA PHE A 150 -9.84 0.90 15.75
C PHE A 150 -10.33 -0.21 16.69
N ILE A 151 -11.20 -1.09 16.19
CA ILE A 151 -11.67 -2.23 16.98
C ILE A 151 -10.54 -3.27 17.08
N SER A 152 -10.33 -3.81 18.30
CA SER A 152 -9.41 -4.94 18.48
C SER A 152 -9.78 -6.11 17.58
N TRP A 153 -8.79 -6.83 17.05
CA TRP A 153 -9.03 -8.02 16.21
C TRP A 153 -9.84 -9.10 16.95
N ILE A 154 -9.67 -9.25 18.26
CA ILE A 154 -10.42 -10.23 19.08
C ILE A 154 -11.91 -9.86 19.07
N ILE A 155 -12.24 -8.61 19.42
CA ILE A 155 -13.63 -8.13 19.42
C ILE A 155 -14.22 -8.18 18.02
N PHE A 156 -13.46 -7.79 17.02
CA PHE A 156 -13.91 -7.80 15.64
C PHE A 156 -14.20 -9.23 15.12
N ALA A 157 -13.34 -10.20 15.48
CA ALA A 157 -13.55 -11.60 15.14
C ALA A 157 -14.82 -12.17 15.78
N THR A 158 -15.06 -11.88 17.06
CA THR A 158 -16.30 -12.32 17.74
C THR A 158 -17.57 -11.71 17.15
N ILE A 159 -17.51 -10.45 16.71
CA ILE A 159 -18.63 -9.81 15.99
C ILE A 159 -18.90 -10.55 14.67
N ILE A 160 -17.84 -10.79 13.87
CA ILE A 160 -17.95 -11.48 12.57
C ILE A 160 -18.48 -12.91 12.76
N GLU A 161 -17.99 -13.63 13.76
CA GLU A 161 -18.45 -14.97 14.09
C GLU A 161 -19.93 -14.96 14.48
N SER A 162 -20.34 -14.04 15.35
CA SER A 162 -21.76 -13.90 15.76
C SER A 162 -22.66 -13.56 14.58
N LEU A 163 -22.25 -12.65 13.70
CA LEU A 163 -23.03 -12.27 12.50
C LEU A 163 -23.19 -13.42 11.49
N ARG A 164 -22.19 -14.31 11.40
CA ARG A 164 -22.13 -15.43 10.45
C ARG A 164 -22.46 -16.78 11.07
N SER A 165 -22.85 -16.81 12.33
CA SER A 165 -23.27 -18.05 13.03
C SER A 165 -24.34 -18.78 12.22
N PRO A 166 -24.23 -20.11 12.02
CA PRO A 166 -25.22 -20.89 11.27
C PRO A 166 -26.61 -20.87 11.91
N SER A 167 -26.67 -20.85 13.25
CA SER A 167 -27.91 -20.97 13.99
C SER A 167 -28.59 -19.63 14.27
N SER A 168 -27.83 -18.57 14.57
CA SER A 168 -28.36 -17.30 15.08
C SER A 168 -27.87 -16.08 14.30
N GLY A 169 -26.92 -16.24 13.38
CA GLY A 169 -26.27 -15.13 12.67
C GLY A 169 -27.22 -14.39 11.73
N LEU A 170 -27.10 -13.05 11.72
CA LEU A 170 -27.91 -12.19 10.86
C LEU A 170 -27.76 -12.56 9.38
N VAL A 171 -26.55 -12.92 8.93
CA VAL A 171 -26.27 -13.28 7.54
C VAL A 171 -27.07 -14.53 7.15
N ASN A 172 -27.04 -15.58 7.98
CA ASN A 172 -27.78 -16.82 7.70
C ASN A 172 -29.28 -16.63 7.83
N ARG A 173 -29.77 -15.75 8.71
CA ARG A 173 -31.20 -15.40 8.76
C ARG A 173 -31.66 -14.76 7.46
N LEU A 174 -30.86 -13.86 6.87
CA LEU A 174 -31.16 -13.25 5.58
C LEU A 174 -31.12 -14.28 4.44
N LEU A 175 -30.15 -15.19 4.42
CA LEU A 175 -30.07 -16.27 3.44
C LEU A 175 -31.31 -17.18 3.52
N ASN A 176 -31.69 -17.59 4.73
CA ASN A 176 -32.90 -18.40 4.94
C ASN A 176 -34.18 -17.70 4.52
N ALA A 177 -34.29 -16.38 4.76
CA ALA A 177 -35.42 -15.57 4.29
C ALA A 177 -35.50 -15.51 2.75
N LEU A 178 -34.37 -15.66 2.05
CA LEU A 178 -34.28 -15.77 0.59
C LEU A 178 -34.43 -17.22 0.07
N GLY A 179 -34.75 -18.19 0.96
CA GLY A 179 -34.91 -19.59 0.59
C GLY A 179 -33.61 -20.36 0.41
N MET A 180 -32.46 -19.81 0.86
CA MET A 180 -31.16 -20.45 0.79
C MET A 180 -30.85 -21.20 2.11
N GLU A 181 -30.07 -22.26 2.03
CA GLU A 181 -29.61 -22.98 3.22
C GLU A 181 -28.59 -22.19 4.01
N SER A 182 -28.51 -22.47 5.34
CA SER A 182 -27.50 -21.85 6.21
C SER A 182 -26.10 -22.29 5.82
N ILE A 183 -25.18 -21.35 5.74
CA ILE A 183 -23.78 -21.57 5.37
C ILE A 183 -22.89 -21.46 6.61
N TYR A 184 -21.98 -22.42 6.78
CA TYR A 184 -20.98 -22.40 7.83
C TYR A 184 -19.68 -21.74 7.33
N PHE A 185 -19.69 -20.41 7.24
CA PHE A 185 -18.67 -19.60 6.58
C PHE A 185 -17.23 -19.85 7.04
N LEU A 186 -17.02 -20.26 8.30
CA LEU A 186 -15.69 -20.47 8.87
C LEU A 186 -15.22 -21.93 8.76
N ALA A 187 -16.14 -22.89 8.61
CA ALA A 187 -15.81 -24.30 8.51
C ALA A 187 -15.89 -24.83 7.06
N ASP A 188 -16.58 -24.14 6.17
CA ASP A 188 -16.63 -24.52 4.76
C ASP A 188 -15.45 -23.90 4.00
N ASN A 189 -14.58 -24.76 3.47
CA ASN A 189 -13.40 -24.35 2.69
C ASN A 189 -13.73 -23.46 1.49
N ARG A 190 -14.94 -23.53 0.96
CA ARG A 190 -15.39 -22.70 -0.17
C ARG A 190 -15.52 -21.24 0.21
N PHE A 191 -15.99 -20.98 1.43
CA PHE A 191 -16.27 -19.62 1.90
C PHE A 191 -15.20 -19.04 2.81
N PHE A 192 -14.35 -19.90 3.39
CA PHE A 192 -13.34 -19.53 4.38
C PHE A 192 -12.37 -18.44 3.86
N GLN A 193 -11.78 -18.66 2.69
CA GLN A 193 -10.82 -17.72 2.11
C GLN A 193 -11.48 -16.36 1.84
N GLY A 194 -12.64 -16.36 1.17
CA GLY A 194 -13.39 -15.13 0.90
C GLY A 194 -13.81 -14.40 2.18
N THR A 195 -14.20 -15.15 3.21
CA THR A 195 -14.55 -14.61 4.52
C THR A 195 -13.38 -13.85 5.14
N ILE A 196 -12.19 -14.45 5.18
CA ILE A 196 -11.00 -13.82 5.77
C ILE A 196 -10.57 -12.60 4.96
N ILE A 197 -10.54 -12.71 3.63
CA ILE A 197 -10.13 -11.61 2.75
C ILE A 197 -11.07 -10.42 2.90
N LEU A 198 -12.37 -10.64 2.77
CA LEU A 198 -13.36 -9.55 2.85
C LEU A 198 -13.40 -8.91 4.25
N THR A 199 -13.26 -9.71 5.29
CA THR A 199 -13.24 -9.23 6.67
C THR A 199 -12.03 -8.33 6.93
N ASP A 200 -10.86 -8.74 6.44
CA ASP A 200 -9.62 -7.96 6.57
C ASP A 200 -9.70 -6.65 5.78
N VAL A 201 -10.17 -6.73 4.53
CA VAL A 201 -10.35 -5.54 3.68
C VAL A 201 -11.34 -4.58 4.32
N TRP A 202 -12.52 -5.06 4.77
CA TRP A 202 -13.51 -4.23 5.43
C TRP A 202 -13.00 -3.55 6.70
N LYS A 203 -12.19 -4.25 7.49
CA LYS A 203 -11.60 -3.67 8.69
C LYS A 203 -10.59 -2.55 8.37
N ASN A 204 -9.80 -2.71 7.32
CA ASN A 204 -8.61 -1.89 7.11
C ASN A 204 -8.73 -0.84 5.99
N PHE A 205 -9.71 -0.97 5.06
CA PHE A 205 -9.80 -0.07 3.90
C PHE A 205 -9.97 1.39 4.28
N GLY A 206 -10.70 1.68 5.36
CA GLY A 206 -10.93 3.04 5.82
C GLY A 206 -9.61 3.74 6.22
N TYR A 207 -8.75 3.07 6.97
CA TYR A 207 -7.43 3.60 7.31
C TYR A 207 -6.56 3.81 6.08
N GLY A 208 -6.52 2.84 5.15
CA GLY A 208 -5.84 3.00 3.87
C GLY A 208 -6.34 4.22 3.08
N THR A 209 -7.65 4.46 3.10
CA THR A 209 -8.28 5.62 2.44
C THR A 209 -7.72 6.96 2.94
N VAL A 210 -7.37 7.07 4.25
CA VAL A 210 -6.77 8.30 4.81
C VAL A 210 -5.45 8.63 4.12
N VAL A 211 -4.61 7.61 3.94
CA VAL A 211 -3.27 7.77 3.32
C VAL A 211 -3.41 8.27 1.88
N TYR A 212 -4.29 7.64 1.09
CA TYR A 212 -4.52 8.07 -0.29
C TYR A 212 -5.21 9.43 -0.38
N MET A 213 -6.15 9.74 0.51
CA MET A 213 -6.74 11.07 0.61
C MET A 213 -5.69 12.15 0.89
N ALA A 214 -4.75 11.89 1.79
CA ALA A 214 -3.66 12.80 2.08
C ALA A 214 -2.78 13.04 0.84
N ALA A 215 -2.47 11.97 0.09
CA ALA A 215 -1.71 12.06 -1.15
C ALA A 215 -2.45 12.90 -2.21
N ILE A 216 -3.74 12.63 -2.45
CA ILE A 216 -4.56 13.35 -3.42
C ILE A 216 -4.66 14.84 -3.05
N THR A 217 -4.92 15.14 -1.78
CA THR A 217 -5.06 16.54 -1.32
C THR A 217 -3.75 17.31 -1.26
N SER A 218 -2.60 16.63 -1.34
CA SER A 218 -1.27 17.28 -1.44
C SER A 218 -0.95 17.79 -2.85
N ILE A 219 -1.71 17.37 -3.86
CA ILE A 219 -1.55 17.83 -5.24
C ILE A 219 -2.03 19.28 -5.33
N GLY A 220 -1.15 20.20 -5.76
CA GLY A 220 -1.45 21.62 -5.85
C GLY A 220 -2.57 21.93 -6.86
N PRO A 221 -3.52 22.84 -6.53
CA PRO A 221 -4.61 23.22 -7.44
C PRO A 221 -4.14 23.71 -8.81
N SER A 222 -2.96 24.32 -8.88
CA SER A 222 -2.36 24.83 -10.12
C SER A 222 -2.14 23.75 -11.18
N LEU A 223 -1.93 22.49 -10.79
CA LEU A 223 -1.80 21.38 -11.73
C LEU A 223 -3.14 21.05 -12.38
N TYR A 224 -4.22 21.07 -11.61
CA TYR A 224 -5.58 20.86 -12.13
C TYR A 224 -6.03 21.99 -13.03
N GLU A 225 -5.69 23.23 -12.68
CA GLU A 225 -5.96 24.43 -13.50
C GLU A 225 -5.21 24.35 -14.84
N ALA A 226 -3.92 23.99 -14.81
CA ALA A 226 -3.13 23.81 -16.03
C ALA A 226 -3.70 22.69 -16.92
N ALA A 227 -4.10 21.56 -16.33
CA ALA A 227 -4.73 20.46 -17.05
C ALA A 227 -6.06 20.88 -17.69
N ALA A 228 -6.88 21.68 -16.99
CA ALA A 228 -8.13 22.21 -17.52
C ALA A 228 -7.91 23.15 -18.72
N ILE A 229 -6.87 24.00 -18.68
CA ILE A 229 -6.51 24.91 -19.80
C ILE A 229 -6.14 24.10 -21.07
N VAL A 230 -5.47 22.97 -20.92
CA VAL A 230 -5.10 22.07 -22.03
C VAL A 230 -6.29 21.22 -22.49
N GLY A 231 -7.47 21.32 -21.85
CA GLY A 231 -8.68 20.62 -22.22
C GLY A 231 -8.84 19.22 -21.61
N ALA A 232 -8.09 18.90 -20.55
CA ALA A 232 -8.23 17.63 -19.85
C ALA A 232 -9.61 17.52 -19.18
N GLY A 233 -10.32 16.41 -19.49
CA GLY A 233 -11.59 16.08 -18.84
C GLY A 233 -11.39 15.59 -17.40
N ARG A 234 -12.50 15.49 -16.64
CA ARG A 234 -12.46 15.07 -15.23
C ARG A 234 -11.71 13.75 -14.99
N TRP A 235 -11.90 12.77 -15.86
CA TRP A 235 -11.17 11.49 -15.78
C TRP A 235 -9.67 11.61 -16.02
N GLN A 236 -9.25 12.57 -16.84
CA GLN A 236 -7.83 12.80 -17.11
C GLN A 236 -7.15 13.59 -15.99
N GLN A 237 -7.94 14.27 -15.15
CA GLN A 237 -7.45 15.01 -13.99
C GLN A 237 -7.41 14.14 -12.72
N THR A 238 -8.04 12.95 -12.72
CA THR A 238 -8.06 11.98 -11.63
C THR A 238 -7.01 10.91 -11.83
#